data_a4db8d86d7574c010068147c2fb65d3e
#
_entry.id   a4db8d86d7574c010068147c2fb65d3e
#
_cell.length_a   1.000
_cell.length_b   1.000
_cell.length_c   1.000
_cell.angle_alpha   90.00
_cell.angle_beta   90.00
_cell.angle_gamma   90.00
#
_symmetry.space_group_name_H-M   'P 1'
#
loop_
_entity.id
_entity.type
_entity.pdbx_description
1 polymer ?
#
loop_
_entity_poly.entity_id
_entity_poly.type
_entity_poly.pdbx_seq_one_letter_code
_entity_poly.pdbx_strand_id
1 'polypeptide(L)'
;YAIARKLSSMEEKRQELQVDVDDAEYAKKNAEDASKSGKDAQLQKAQEKLKQCDDQIAALRAQLDAGRQEIEALRAPYANDPEFQKYEAYRDDGIDLARLEYNEMRRLRRDMQLIFQDPYSSLNPRMSVGQIISEGMQAHNMIKKKDARMQEMVLKIMDDCGLAPYFLHRFPHQFS
;
A
#
# COMPACT_ATOMS: atom_id res chain seq x y z
N TYR A 1 18.58 6.87 -7.30
CA TYR A 1 18.08 6.79 -5.91
C TYR A 1 17.00 7.85 -5.63
N ALA A 2 17.23 9.12 -5.93
CA ALA A 2 16.28 10.22 -5.71
C ALA A 2 14.96 10.03 -6.48
N ILE A 3 15.01 9.57 -7.73
CA ILE A 3 13.83 9.29 -8.56
C ILE A 3 13.02 8.11 -7.96
N ALA A 4 13.68 7.05 -7.52
CA ALA A 4 13.02 5.91 -6.90
C ALA A 4 12.29 6.29 -5.60
N ARG A 5 12.90 7.13 -4.76
CA ARG A 5 12.24 7.69 -3.55
C ARG A 5 11.00 8.51 -3.91
N LYS A 6 11.12 9.38 -4.92
CA LYS A 6 9.99 10.19 -5.37
C LYS A 6 8.87 9.34 -5.94
N LEU A 7 9.21 8.30 -6.72
CA LEU A 7 8.24 7.34 -7.25
C LEU A 7 7.46 6.66 -6.11
N SER A 8 8.16 6.10 -5.13
CA SER A 8 7.54 5.45 -3.99
C SER A 8 6.62 6.37 -3.19
N SER A 9 6.99 7.66 -3.00
CA SER A 9 6.13 8.66 -2.36
C SER A 9 4.87 8.97 -3.18
N MET A 10 5.00 8.99 -4.52
CA MET A 10 3.86 9.23 -5.41
C MET A 10 2.91 8.03 -5.46
N GLU A 11 3.43 6.80 -5.38
CA GLU A 11 2.62 5.58 -5.29
C GLU A 11 1.80 5.53 -3.98
N GLU A 12 2.36 5.99 -2.88
CA GLU A 12 1.64 6.14 -1.62
C GLU A 12 0.50 7.15 -1.72
N LYS A 13 0.80 8.33 -2.29
CA LYS A 13 -0.21 9.36 -2.56
C LYS A 13 -1.31 8.86 -3.50
N ARG A 14 -0.97 8.04 -4.49
CA ARG A 14 -1.93 7.40 -5.39
C ARG A 14 -2.93 6.54 -4.64
N GLN A 15 -2.47 5.75 -3.66
CA GLN A 15 -3.35 4.91 -2.84
C GLN A 15 -4.33 5.76 -2.02
N GLU A 16 -3.88 6.88 -1.44
CA GLU A 16 -4.74 7.82 -0.72
C GLU A 16 -5.80 8.43 -1.65
N LEU A 17 -5.39 8.84 -2.86
CA LEU A 17 -6.30 9.39 -3.87
C LEU A 17 -7.29 8.34 -4.39
N GLN A 18 -6.91 7.07 -4.47
CA GLN A 18 -7.82 5.99 -4.83
C GLN A 18 -8.92 5.83 -3.77
N VAL A 19 -8.57 5.90 -2.49
CA VAL A 19 -9.57 5.88 -1.39
C VAL A 19 -10.53 7.07 -1.51
N ASP A 20 -10.04 8.26 -1.90
CA ASP A 20 -10.91 9.43 -2.13
C ASP A 20 -11.89 9.22 -3.29
N VAL A 21 -11.46 8.55 -4.36
CA VAL A 21 -12.33 8.17 -5.49
C VAL A 21 -13.39 7.17 -5.05
N ASP A 22 -12.98 6.10 -4.37
CA ASP A 22 -13.88 5.05 -3.87
C ASP A 22 -14.93 5.63 -2.90
N ASP A 23 -14.54 6.57 -2.04
CA ASP A 23 -15.45 7.29 -1.15
C ASP A 23 -16.47 8.14 -1.93
N ALA A 24 -16.01 8.84 -2.98
CA ALA A 24 -16.87 9.65 -3.81
C ALA A 24 -17.86 8.80 -4.63
N GLU A 25 -17.42 7.65 -5.14
CA GLU A 25 -18.27 6.68 -5.84
C GLU A 25 -19.37 6.11 -4.91
N TYR A 26 -18.97 5.70 -3.71
CA TYR A 26 -19.92 5.22 -2.71
C TYR A 26 -20.93 6.30 -2.31
N ALA A 27 -20.47 7.53 -2.11
CA ALA A 27 -21.34 8.66 -1.80
C ALA A 27 -22.32 8.98 -2.94
N LYS A 28 -21.89 8.86 -4.21
CA LYS A 28 -22.75 9.02 -5.38
C LYS A 28 -23.80 7.91 -5.46
N LYS A 29 -23.41 6.66 -5.23
CA LYS A 29 -24.29 5.48 -5.29
C LYS A 29 -25.45 5.57 -4.27
N ASN A 30 -25.17 6.15 -3.09
CA ASN A 30 -26.12 6.25 -1.99
C ASN A 30 -26.79 7.64 -1.90
N ALA A 31 -26.62 8.53 -2.88
CA ALA A 31 -27.22 9.86 -2.90
C ALA A 31 -28.64 9.82 -3.45
N GLU A 32 -29.55 10.60 -2.83
CA GLU A 32 -30.86 10.89 -3.37
C GLU A 32 -30.76 11.77 -4.65
N ASP A 33 -31.72 11.68 -5.54
CA ASP A 33 -31.67 12.30 -6.89
C ASP A 33 -31.35 13.81 -6.87
N ALA A 34 -31.85 14.52 -5.87
CA ALA A 34 -31.61 15.97 -5.73
C ALA A 34 -30.16 16.35 -5.43
N SER A 35 -29.34 15.41 -4.89
CA SER A 35 -27.93 15.65 -4.49
C SER A 35 -26.89 15.04 -5.44
N LYS A 36 -27.32 14.28 -6.45
CA LYS A 36 -26.43 13.57 -7.38
C LYS A 36 -25.48 14.48 -8.14
N SER A 37 -25.96 15.64 -8.65
CA SER A 37 -25.11 16.56 -9.43
C SER A 37 -23.89 17.09 -8.66
N GLY A 38 -24.06 17.40 -7.38
CA GLY A 38 -22.93 17.81 -6.53
C GLY A 38 -21.92 16.69 -6.25
N LYS A 39 -22.43 15.44 -6.14
CA LYS A 39 -21.58 14.25 -5.95
C LYS A 39 -20.83 13.86 -7.22
N ASP A 40 -21.42 14.05 -8.40
CA ASP A 40 -20.77 13.87 -9.69
C ASP A 40 -19.55 14.80 -9.85
N ALA A 41 -19.68 16.07 -9.50
CA ALA A 41 -18.58 17.03 -9.55
C ALA A 41 -17.45 16.65 -8.56
N GLN A 42 -17.79 16.12 -7.38
CA GLN A 42 -16.80 15.63 -6.41
C GLN A 42 -16.06 14.41 -6.94
N LEU A 43 -16.75 13.45 -7.53
CA LEU A 43 -16.17 12.27 -8.14
C LEU A 43 -15.23 12.63 -9.30
N GLN A 44 -15.67 13.48 -10.22
CA GLN A 44 -14.83 13.95 -11.33
C GLN A 44 -13.55 14.60 -10.83
N LYS A 45 -13.63 15.48 -9.82
CA LYS A 45 -12.45 16.13 -9.23
C LYS A 45 -11.49 15.14 -8.56
N ALA A 46 -12.00 14.10 -7.91
CA ALA A 46 -11.17 13.04 -7.32
C ALA A 46 -10.49 12.21 -8.41
N GLN A 47 -11.22 11.83 -9.47
CA GLN A 47 -10.67 11.10 -10.62
C GLN A 47 -9.61 11.90 -11.39
N GLU A 48 -9.80 13.22 -11.57
CA GLU A 48 -8.79 14.08 -12.18
C GLU A 48 -7.48 14.12 -11.38
N LYS A 49 -7.59 14.21 -10.05
CA LYS A 49 -6.39 14.18 -9.19
C LYS A 49 -5.67 12.84 -9.26
N LEU A 50 -6.41 11.73 -9.26
CA LEU A 50 -5.86 10.40 -9.40
C LEU A 50 -5.14 10.27 -10.74
N LYS A 51 -5.76 10.69 -11.84
CA LYS A 51 -5.15 10.68 -13.17
C LYS A 51 -3.86 11.50 -13.23
N GLN A 52 -3.86 12.72 -12.68
CA GLN A 52 -2.64 13.54 -12.61
C GLN A 52 -1.52 12.86 -11.83
N CYS A 53 -1.86 12.13 -10.77
CA CYS A 53 -0.89 11.34 -10.01
C CYS A 53 -0.36 10.16 -10.83
N ASP A 54 -1.21 9.45 -11.55
CA ASP A 54 -0.83 8.34 -12.45
C ASP A 54 0.10 8.82 -13.58
N ASP A 55 -0.19 9.98 -14.18
CA ASP A 55 0.66 10.59 -15.21
C ASP A 55 2.07 10.93 -14.66
N GLN A 56 2.14 11.45 -13.43
CA GLN A 56 3.42 11.72 -12.76
C GLN A 56 4.19 10.45 -12.43
N ILE A 57 3.52 9.39 -11.99
CA ILE A 57 4.11 8.08 -11.74
C ILE A 57 4.67 7.49 -13.05
N ALA A 58 3.90 7.56 -14.14
CA ALA A 58 4.35 7.09 -15.45
C ALA A 58 5.61 7.83 -15.92
N ALA A 59 5.66 9.14 -15.76
CA ALA A 59 6.84 9.95 -16.10
C ALA A 59 8.07 9.57 -15.26
N LEU A 60 7.90 9.33 -13.96
CA LEU A 60 9.00 8.90 -13.08
C LEU A 60 9.50 7.50 -13.41
N ARG A 61 8.59 6.58 -13.75
CA ARG A 61 8.97 5.23 -14.21
C ARG A 61 9.76 5.28 -15.51
N ALA A 62 9.33 6.08 -16.46
CA ALA A 62 10.07 6.27 -17.72
C ALA A 62 11.49 6.83 -17.48
N GLN A 63 11.65 7.76 -16.53
CA GLN A 63 12.99 8.27 -16.15
C GLN A 63 13.85 7.19 -15.50
N LEU A 64 13.27 6.35 -14.65
CA LEU A 64 13.99 5.22 -14.04
C LEU A 64 14.45 4.20 -15.08
N ASP A 65 13.57 3.86 -16.02
CA ASP A 65 13.88 2.88 -17.06
C ASP A 65 14.95 3.43 -18.03
N ALA A 66 14.89 4.72 -18.37
CA ALA A 66 15.95 5.38 -19.14
C ALA A 66 17.30 5.32 -18.42
N GLY A 67 17.32 5.62 -17.11
CA GLY A 67 18.54 5.51 -16.31
C GLY A 67 19.07 4.08 -16.19
N ARG A 68 18.19 3.08 -16.10
CA ARG A 68 18.59 1.66 -16.12
C ARG A 68 19.22 1.28 -17.47
N GLN A 69 18.63 1.72 -18.57
CA GLN A 69 19.16 1.46 -19.92
C GLN A 69 20.54 2.12 -20.11
N GLU A 70 20.74 3.32 -19.59
CA GLU A 70 22.03 4.00 -19.63
C GLU A 70 23.09 3.22 -18.83
N ILE A 71 22.76 2.77 -17.64
CA ILE A 71 23.66 1.93 -16.83
C ILE A 71 24.00 0.62 -17.57
N GLU A 72 23.01 -0.04 -18.16
CA GLU A 72 23.23 -1.27 -18.91
C GLU A 72 24.10 -1.06 -20.15
N ALA A 73 23.92 0.05 -20.86
CA ALA A 73 24.77 0.44 -21.99
C ALA A 73 26.23 0.70 -21.56
N LEU A 74 26.45 1.27 -20.37
CA LEU A 74 27.78 1.46 -19.80
C LEU A 74 28.43 0.14 -19.36
N ARG A 75 27.67 -0.85 -18.97
CA ARG A 75 28.13 -2.16 -18.51
C ARG A 75 28.43 -3.13 -19.66
N ALA A 76 27.68 -3.00 -20.75
CA ALA A 76 27.77 -3.89 -21.90
C ALA A 76 29.20 -4.12 -22.44
N PRO A 77 30.07 -3.08 -22.58
CA PRO A 77 31.46 -3.26 -23.04
C PRO A 77 32.31 -4.14 -22.12
N TYR A 78 31.98 -4.21 -20.83
CA TYR A 78 32.73 -4.94 -19.81
C TYR A 78 32.15 -6.31 -19.45
N ALA A 79 31.05 -6.71 -20.07
CA ALA A 79 30.31 -7.94 -19.75
C ALA A 79 31.19 -9.21 -19.79
N ASN A 80 32.20 -9.24 -20.68
CA ASN A 80 33.10 -10.37 -20.85
C ASN A 80 34.45 -10.20 -20.11
N ASP A 81 34.63 -9.11 -19.35
CA ASP A 81 35.85 -8.90 -18.57
C ASP A 81 35.80 -9.76 -17.29
N PRO A 82 36.80 -10.63 -17.05
CA PRO A 82 36.83 -11.51 -15.88
C PRO A 82 36.88 -10.74 -14.55
N GLU A 83 37.54 -9.57 -14.52
CA GLU A 83 37.63 -8.75 -13.34
C GLU A 83 36.27 -8.09 -13.03
N PHE A 84 35.62 -7.57 -14.07
CA PHE A 84 34.26 -7.03 -13.94
C PHE A 84 33.28 -8.10 -13.45
N GLN A 85 33.30 -9.32 -14.03
CA GLN A 85 32.42 -10.41 -13.59
C GLN A 85 32.65 -10.81 -12.13
N LYS A 86 33.90 -10.80 -11.67
CA LYS A 86 34.26 -11.07 -10.28
C LYS A 86 33.61 -10.07 -9.32
N TYR A 87 33.69 -8.77 -9.63
CA TYR A 87 33.06 -7.75 -8.79
C TYR A 87 31.55 -7.70 -8.93
N GLU A 88 31.02 -7.97 -10.10
CA GLU A 88 29.58 -8.06 -10.32
C GLU A 88 28.92 -9.20 -9.51
N ALA A 89 29.63 -10.31 -9.28
CA ALA A 89 29.17 -11.40 -8.42
C ALA A 89 28.99 -10.99 -6.95
N TYR A 90 29.65 -9.92 -6.51
CA TYR A 90 29.47 -9.37 -5.16
C TYR A 90 28.40 -8.27 -5.07
N ARG A 91 27.80 -7.93 -6.20
CA ARG A 91 26.75 -6.92 -6.22
C ARG A 91 25.50 -7.47 -5.53
N ASP A 92 25.09 -6.77 -4.50
CA ASP A 92 23.84 -7.03 -3.80
C ASP A 92 22.81 -5.97 -4.21
N ASP A 93 21.77 -6.39 -4.92
CA ASP A 93 20.65 -5.54 -5.32
C ASP A 93 19.52 -5.55 -4.25
N GLY A 94 19.75 -6.15 -3.10
CA GLY A 94 18.83 -6.19 -1.97
C GLY A 94 18.58 -4.82 -1.34
N ILE A 95 17.58 -4.76 -0.48
CA ILE A 95 17.26 -3.57 0.29
C ILE A 95 18.07 -3.59 1.58
N ASP A 96 19.02 -2.65 1.73
CA ASP A 96 19.75 -2.47 2.98
C ASP A 96 18.83 -1.81 4.04
N LEU A 97 18.28 -2.61 4.93
CA LEU A 97 17.35 -2.17 5.96
C LEU A 97 17.97 -1.14 6.92
N ALA A 98 19.31 -1.18 7.13
CA ALA A 98 20.00 -0.28 8.04
C ALA A 98 20.12 1.15 7.48
N ARG A 99 20.00 1.31 6.16
CA ARG A 99 20.11 2.59 5.47
C ARG A 99 18.77 3.23 5.11
N LEU A 100 17.67 2.55 5.42
CA LEU A 100 16.34 3.07 5.13
C LEU A 100 16.00 4.27 6.01
N GLU A 101 15.47 5.31 5.40
CA GLU A 101 14.86 6.42 6.12
C GLU A 101 13.52 6.01 6.74
N TYR A 102 13.06 6.78 7.73
CA TYR A 102 11.82 6.47 8.46
C TYR A 102 10.63 6.19 7.54
N ASN A 103 10.43 7.00 6.51
CA ASN A 103 9.31 6.86 5.58
C ASN A 103 9.45 5.62 4.68
N GLU A 104 10.66 5.26 4.28
CA GLU A 104 10.96 4.07 3.50
C GLU A 104 10.70 2.81 4.34
N MET A 105 11.19 2.79 5.57
CA MET A 105 10.92 1.71 6.51
C MET A 105 9.42 1.55 6.81
N ARG A 106 8.69 2.66 6.98
CA ARG A 106 7.24 2.63 7.20
C ARG A 106 6.49 1.98 6.03
N ARG A 107 6.93 2.21 4.80
CA ARG A 107 6.36 1.55 3.62
C ARG A 107 6.67 0.07 3.59
N LEU A 108 7.95 -0.27 3.81
CA LEU A 108 8.38 -1.67 3.81
C LEU A 108 7.66 -2.52 4.85
N ARG A 109 7.24 -1.92 5.97
CA ARG A 109 6.43 -2.61 7.00
C ARG A 109 5.04 -3.04 6.54
N ARG A 110 4.56 -2.58 5.38
CA ARG A 110 3.34 -3.12 4.77
C ARG A 110 3.58 -4.51 4.17
N ASP A 111 4.77 -4.71 3.61
CA ASP A 111 5.16 -5.93 2.90
C ASP A 111 5.89 -6.91 3.82
N MET A 112 6.49 -6.40 4.91
CA MET A 112 7.18 -7.20 5.92
C MET A 112 6.37 -7.24 7.21
N GLN A 113 5.96 -8.43 7.63
CA GLN A 113 5.25 -8.65 8.88
C GLN A 113 5.98 -9.67 9.74
N LEU A 114 5.95 -9.47 11.05
CA LEU A 114 6.51 -10.38 12.02
C LEU A 114 5.40 -11.16 12.69
N ILE A 115 5.43 -12.48 12.56
CA ILE A 115 4.55 -13.39 13.29
C ILE A 115 5.31 -13.90 14.50
N PHE A 116 4.84 -13.57 15.71
CA PHE A 116 5.45 -14.01 16.95
C PHE A 116 5.15 -15.47 17.24
N GLN A 117 6.02 -16.14 17.99
CA GLN A 117 5.86 -17.53 18.40
C GLN A 117 4.58 -17.75 19.24
N ASP A 118 4.21 -16.77 20.07
CA ASP A 118 2.93 -16.71 20.78
C ASP A 118 2.03 -15.63 20.16
N PRO A 119 1.16 -15.98 19.22
CA PRO A 119 0.30 -15.01 18.56
C PRO A 119 -0.74 -14.40 19.48
N TYR A 120 -1.16 -15.11 20.53
CA TYR A 120 -2.19 -14.60 21.45
C TYR A 120 -1.69 -13.49 22.36
N SER A 121 -0.47 -13.62 22.88
CA SER A 121 0.13 -12.57 23.72
C SER A 121 0.53 -11.34 22.92
N SER A 122 0.68 -11.45 21.60
CA SER A 122 1.01 -10.34 20.71
C SER A 122 -0.18 -9.45 20.36
N LEU A 123 -1.40 -9.93 20.57
CA LEU A 123 -2.63 -9.21 20.27
C LEU A 123 -3.16 -8.48 21.53
N ASN A 124 -3.77 -7.31 21.32
CA ASN A 124 -4.41 -6.59 22.42
C ASN A 124 -5.65 -7.36 22.90
N PRO A 125 -5.65 -7.89 24.14
CA PRO A 125 -6.76 -8.73 24.64
C PRO A 125 -8.07 -7.97 24.87
N ARG A 126 -8.01 -6.61 24.84
CA ARG A 126 -9.17 -5.73 25.01
C ARG A 126 -9.85 -5.35 23.69
N MET A 127 -9.29 -5.76 22.57
CA MET A 127 -9.83 -5.49 21.25
C MET A 127 -10.46 -6.75 20.66
N SER A 128 -11.60 -6.60 20.01
CA SER A 128 -12.19 -7.70 19.24
C SER A 128 -11.41 -7.94 17.94
N VAL A 129 -11.57 -9.12 17.32
CA VAL A 129 -10.94 -9.46 16.04
C VAL A 129 -11.23 -8.39 14.97
N GLY A 130 -12.48 -7.99 14.84
CA GLY A 130 -12.85 -6.93 13.90
C GLY A 130 -12.15 -5.59 14.17
N GLN A 131 -11.94 -5.23 15.43
CA GLN A 131 -11.21 -4.02 15.82
C GLN A 131 -9.72 -4.12 15.46
N ILE A 132 -9.09 -5.27 15.70
CA ILE A 132 -7.68 -5.51 15.38
C ILE A 132 -7.46 -5.40 13.86
N ILE A 133 -8.31 -6.05 13.05
CA ILE A 133 -8.23 -5.97 11.59
C ILE A 133 -8.42 -4.53 11.11
N SER A 134 -9.45 -3.84 11.62
CA SER A 134 -9.75 -2.47 11.22
C SER A 134 -8.67 -1.47 11.62
N GLU A 135 -7.97 -1.67 12.73
CA GLU A 135 -6.86 -0.83 13.17
C GLU A 135 -5.70 -0.87 12.16
N GLY A 136 -5.33 -2.07 11.67
CA GLY A 136 -4.32 -2.24 10.64
C GLY A 136 -4.68 -1.51 9.34
N MET A 137 -5.91 -1.62 8.89
CA MET A 137 -6.41 -0.94 7.70
C MET A 137 -6.34 0.59 7.84
N GLN A 138 -6.69 1.11 9.03
CA GLN A 138 -6.62 2.56 9.32
C GLN A 138 -5.18 3.05 9.43
N ALA A 139 -4.30 2.29 10.09
CA ALA A 139 -2.89 2.65 10.26
C ALA A 139 -2.14 2.79 8.92
N HIS A 140 -2.56 2.02 7.92
CA HIS A 140 -2.00 2.06 6.57
C HIS A 140 -2.80 2.92 5.58
N ASN A 141 -3.74 3.74 6.07
CA ASN A 141 -4.58 4.62 5.25
C ASN A 141 -5.35 3.90 4.12
N MET A 142 -5.67 2.62 4.32
CA MET A 142 -6.47 1.84 3.36
C MET A 142 -7.93 2.24 3.39
N ILE A 143 -8.40 2.76 4.52
CA ILE A 143 -9.78 3.19 4.75
C ILE A 143 -9.83 4.29 5.79
N LYS A 144 -10.77 5.23 5.66
CA LYS A 144 -10.95 6.32 6.64
C LYS A 144 -11.62 5.82 7.93
N LYS A 145 -11.25 6.46 9.05
CA LYS A 145 -11.70 6.11 10.40
C LYS A 145 -13.18 6.29 10.56
N LYS A 146 -14.13 5.92 10.17
CA LYS A 146 -15.59 6.02 10.22
C LYS A 146 -16.23 5.76 8.85
N ASP A 147 -15.53 5.05 8.00
CA ASP A 147 -16.08 4.63 6.72
C ASP A 147 -17.19 3.59 6.94
N ALA A 148 -18.33 3.79 6.32
CA ALA A 148 -19.46 2.86 6.41
C ALA A 148 -19.13 1.47 5.83
N ARG A 149 -18.14 1.38 4.94
CA ARG A 149 -17.65 0.12 4.33
C ARG A 149 -16.71 -0.67 5.22
N MET A 150 -16.26 -0.10 6.35
CA MET A 150 -15.28 -0.74 7.24
C MET A 150 -15.71 -2.17 7.63
N GLN A 151 -16.96 -2.34 8.03
CA GLN A 151 -17.45 -3.65 8.46
C GLN A 151 -17.50 -4.65 7.31
N GLU A 152 -17.90 -4.23 6.13
CA GLU A 152 -17.93 -5.07 4.92
C GLU A 152 -16.53 -5.52 4.53
N MET A 153 -15.56 -4.60 4.53
CA MET A 153 -14.16 -4.91 4.23
C MET A 153 -13.54 -5.85 5.26
N VAL A 154 -13.82 -5.65 6.55
CA VAL A 154 -13.35 -6.56 7.61
C VAL A 154 -13.91 -7.95 7.42
N LEU A 155 -15.22 -8.07 7.14
CA LEU A 155 -15.86 -9.37 6.89
C LEU A 155 -15.27 -10.07 5.66
N LYS A 156 -14.97 -9.33 4.61
CA LYS A 156 -14.30 -9.86 3.41
C LYS A 156 -12.91 -10.41 3.74
N ILE A 157 -12.09 -9.66 4.47
CA ILE A 157 -10.75 -10.12 4.90
C ILE A 157 -10.85 -11.36 5.78
N MET A 158 -11.85 -11.42 6.67
CA MET A 158 -12.09 -12.60 7.50
C MET A 158 -12.44 -13.82 6.66
N ASP A 159 -13.30 -13.66 5.65
CA ASP A 159 -13.67 -14.72 4.71
C ASP A 159 -12.46 -15.20 3.90
N ASP A 160 -11.67 -14.28 3.36
CA ASP A 160 -10.42 -14.56 2.64
C ASP A 160 -9.40 -15.37 3.50
N CYS A 161 -9.44 -15.17 4.83
CA CYS A 161 -8.61 -15.90 5.79
C CYS A 161 -9.30 -17.18 6.35
N GLY A 162 -10.49 -17.52 5.88
CA GLY A 162 -11.26 -18.68 6.37
C GLY A 162 -11.85 -18.52 7.77
N LEU A 163 -11.99 -17.26 8.25
CA LEU A 163 -12.60 -16.93 9.52
C LEU A 163 -14.10 -16.68 9.37
N ALA A 164 -14.92 -17.42 10.10
CA ALA A 164 -16.37 -17.24 10.04
C ALA A 164 -16.81 -15.89 10.63
N PRO A 165 -17.87 -15.25 10.09
CA PRO A 165 -18.32 -13.91 10.50
C PRO A 165 -18.63 -13.76 12.01
N TYR A 166 -19.03 -14.82 12.69
CA TYR A 166 -19.33 -14.77 14.13
C TYR A 166 -18.08 -14.50 15.00
N PHE A 167 -16.87 -14.62 14.46
CA PHE A 167 -15.63 -14.24 15.15
C PHE A 167 -15.41 -12.74 15.22
N LEU A 168 -16.12 -11.93 14.42
CA LEU A 168 -15.95 -10.47 14.33
C LEU A 168 -15.92 -9.77 15.70
N HIS A 169 -16.80 -10.19 16.60
CA HIS A 169 -16.96 -9.60 17.94
C HIS A 169 -16.24 -10.37 19.05
N ARG A 170 -15.55 -11.48 18.71
CA ARG A 170 -14.80 -12.25 19.70
C ARG A 170 -13.44 -11.60 20.00
N PHE A 171 -12.95 -11.87 21.20
CA PHE A 171 -11.64 -11.45 21.66
C PHE A 171 -10.59 -12.54 21.43
N PRO A 172 -9.27 -12.20 21.31
CA PRO A 172 -8.22 -13.18 21.04
C PRO A 172 -8.21 -14.37 21.98
N HIS A 173 -8.46 -14.18 23.26
CA HIS A 173 -8.51 -15.26 24.27
C HIS A 173 -9.69 -16.25 24.11
N GLN A 174 -10.61 -15.99 23.19
CA GLN A 174 -11.75 -16.85 22.91
C GLN A 174 -11.51 -17.79 21.71
N PHE A 175 -10.28 -17.82 21.21
CA PHE A 175 -9.87 -18.67 20.07
C PHE A 175 -9.11 -19.94 20.49
N SER A 176 -9.21 -20.40 21.67
CA SER A 176 -8.60 -21.65 22.13
C SER A 176 -9.48 -22.86 21.78
#